data_bc980a9e597c2297373f741f4b8140e5
#
_entry.id   bc980a9e597c2297373f741f4b8140e5
#
_cell.length_a   1.000
_cell.length_b   1.000
_cell.length_c   1.000
_cell.angle_alpha   90.00
_cell.angle_beta   90.00
_cell.angle_gamma   90.00
#
_symmetry.space_group_name_H-M   'P 1'
#
loop_
_entity.id
_entity.type
_entity.pdbx_description
1 polymer ?
#
loop_
_entity_poly.entity_id
_entity_poly.type
_entity_poly.pdbx_seq_one_letter_code
_entity_poly.pdbx_strand_id
1 'polypeptide(L)'
;MMSMGIAQIFVMVAVAAGESGVLCLDFMPGRVYVAGMYTSFFDVFSIGIGPSSSHTMGPMRAAARFARELAEQGVLEQVEKVKVYLYGSLALTGVGHGTPGAVVYGLLGLDAEKMEMSATNAIATLATEGKLLLNGSHPITFSAMQDVVLEKEITLPEHANGMRCCAYDREGQELSNEVYFSIGGGAIRRIDEMEELPEPPPVVPYPFDSCAELLQHCKRENMTIAAVVRCNEMALPTGMELRTRIRKIYDTMDKAIERGVKTMGVLPGGLKLPRRAPRIYRRLAEMFRENTQDALTIIDWINLWAFAVSEENAAGGRVVTAPTMGSAGVLPAVLRYFERFGRKDATVGREHGIEILLLTASAICSLYRAKASISGAEVGCQGEVGVACSMAAAGLTAAMGGTNEQVANAAEIAMEHNLGLTCDPVCGLVQVPCIERNAIGAVKAVNAARLALRGDGTHFVSLDSVIATMNETGRALAAGYRETALAGLATNALTC
;
A
#
# COMPACT_ATOMS: atom_id res chain seq x y z
N MET A 1 -1.26 19.23 -47.83
CA MET A 1 -2.59 19.66 -47.36
C MET A 1 -3.49 18.44 -47.34
N MET A 2 -3.69 17.87 -46.18
CA MET A 2 -4.85 17.06 -45.80
C MET A 2 -4.77 16.81 -44.33
N SER A 3 -5.58 17.50 -43.59
CA SER A 3 -5.82 17.35 -42.15
C SER A 3 -6.65 16.08 -41.97
N MET A 4 -6.13 15.09 -41.28
CA MET A 4 -6.92 13.96 -40.79
C MET A 4 -7.29 14.26 -39.34
N GLY A 5 -8.58 14.54 -39.14
CA GLY A 5 -9.17 14.71 -37.82
C GLY A 5 -9.22 13.37 -37.05
N ILE A 6 -8.86 13.45 -35.78
CA ILE A 6 -8.99 12.33 -34.84
C ILE A 6 -10.49 12.21 -34.51
N ALA A 7 -11.12 11.13 -34.99
CA ALA A 7 -12.49 10.79 -34.62
C ALA A 7 -12.53 10.30 -33.17
N GLN A 8 -13.19 11.03 -32.31
CA GLN A 8 -13.59 10.56 -30.98
C GLN A 8 -14.68 9.50 -31.15
N ILE A 9 -14.36 8.26 -30.80
CA ILE A 9 -15.34 7.18 -30.76
C ILE A 9 -15.96 7.19 -29.37
N PHE A 10 -17.23 7.63 -29.29
CA PHE A 10 -18.04 7.46 -28.09
C PHE A 10 -18.69 6.08 -28.13
N VAL A 11 -18.36 5.21 -27.18
CA VAL A 11 -19.11 3.95 -26.98
C VAL A 11 -20.09 4.18 -25.84
N MET A 12 -21.38 4.27 -26.18
CA MET A 12 -22.48 4.24 -25.22
C MET A 12 -22.82 2.79 -24.91
N VAL A 13 -22.62 2.34 -23.69
CA VAL A 13 -23.19 1.09 -23.19
C VAL A 13 -24.40 1.48 -22.33
N ALA A 14 -25.62 1.29 -22.86
CA ALA A 14 -26.85 1.45 -22.12
C ALA A 14 -27.11 0.17 -21.30
N VAL A 15 -27.00 0.25 -19.97
CA VAL A 15 -27.52 -0.77 -19.08
C VAL A 15 -28.95 -0.35 -18.70
N ALA A 16 -29.93 -1.15 -19.11
CA ALA A 16 -31.34 -0.95 -18.82
C ALA A 16 -31.64 -1.24 -17.33
N ALA A 17 -31.68 -0.21 -16.52
CA ALA A 17 -32.45 -0.14 -15.27
C ALA A 17 -32.51 1.32 -14.85
N GLY A 18 -33.70 1.86 -14.71
CA GLY A 18 -34.13 3.24 -14.61
C GLY A 18 -33.26 4.19 -13.76
N GLU A 19 -33.22 5.40 -14.29
CA GLU A 19 -32.69 6.65 -13.75
C GLU A 19 -31.19 6.91 -13.84
N SER A 20 -30.89 7.68 -14.88
CA SER A 20 -29.82 8.68 -15.13
C SER A 20 -28.54 8.63 -14.27
N GLY A 21 -27.61 7.75 -14.62
CA GLY A 21 -26.19 7.95 -14.35
C GLY A 21 -25.43 8.07 -15.67
N VAL A 22 -24.97 9.26 -16.02
CA VAL A 22 -24.07 9.46 -17.16
C VAL A 22 -22.68 8.98 -16.78
N LEU A 23 -22.22 7.86 -17.34
CA LEU A 23 -20.82 7.42 -17.28
C LEU A 23 -19.97 8.43 -18.09
N CYS A 24 -19.26 9.32 -17.39
CA CYS A 24 -18.14 10.05 -18.02
C CYS A 24 -16.90 9.16 -18.01
N LEU A 25 -16.55 8.63 -19.19
CA LEU A 25 -15.28 7.97 -19.43
C LEU A 25 -14.26 9.06 -19.81
N ASP A 26 -13.43 9.48 -18.87
CA ASP A 26 -12.23 10.26 -19.19
C ASP A 26 -11.13 9.29 -19.63
N PHE A 27 -10.88 9.25 -20.93
CA PHE A 27 -9.80 8.44 -21.52
C PHE A 27 -8.44 9.09 -21.23
N MET A 28 -7.64 8.43 -20.41
CA MET A 28 -6.20 8.64 -20.32
C MET A 28 -5.47 7.44 -20.93
N PRO A 29 -4.35 7.60 -21.66
CA PRO A 29 -3.57 6.46 -22.12
C PRO A 29 -3.11 5.65 -20.90
N GLY A 30 -3.64 4.44 -20.74
CA GLY A 30 -3.25 3.48 -19.71
C GLY A 30 -4.19 3.31 -18.52
N ARG A 31 -5.30 4.07 -18.38
CA ARG A 31 -6.32 3.80 -17.33
C ARG A 31 -7.73 4.17 -17.78
N VAL A 32 -8.63 3.20 -17.69
CA VAL A 32 -10.08 3.43 -17.77
C VAL A 32 -10.56 3.69 -16.33
N TYR A 33 -10.91 4.93 -16.00
CA TYR A 33 -11.57 5.26 -14.75
C TYR A 33 -13.06 4.98 -14.91
N VAL A 34 -13.58 3.97 -14.21
CA VAL A 34 -15.02 3.72 -14.13
C VAL A 34 -15.56 4.54 -12.98
N ALA A 35 -16.45 5.49 -13.26
CA ALA A 35 -17.12 6.28 -12.23
C ALA A 35 -17.90 5.35 -11.30
N GLY A 36 -17.72 5.50 -9.97
CA GLY A 36 -18.42 4.71 -8.95
C GLY A 36 -17.70 3.49 -8.44
N MET A 37 -16.37 3.36 -8.60
CA MET A 37 -15.59 2.24 -8.05
C MET A 37 -15.43 2.35 -6.54
N TYR A 38 -16.32 1.70 -5.79
CA TYR A 38 -16.11 1.48 -4.36
C TYR A 38 -14.94 0.51 -4.13
N THR A 39 -13.96 0.91 -3.32
CA THR A 39 -12.85 0.03 -2.91
C THR A 39 -13.15 -0.56 -1.55
N SER A 40 -13.25 -1.89 -1.47
CA SER A 40 -13.54 -2.59 -0.22
C SER A 40 -12.45 -2.38 0.82
N PHE A 41 -12.84 -2.43 2.09
CA PHE A 41 -11.92 -2.49 3.24
C PHE A 41 -10.88 -3.60 3.09
N PHE A 42 -11.27 -4.74 2.51
CA PHE A 42 -10.39 -5.88 2.28
C PHE A 42 -9.32 -5.60 1.23
N ASP A 43 -9.58 -4.69 0.28
CA ASP A 43 -8.61 -4.29 -0.75
C ASP A 43 -7.68 -3.18 -0.27
N VAL A 44 -8.15 -2.36 0.68
CA VAL A 44 -7.33 -1.29 1.28
C VAL A 44 -6.29 -1.87 2.24
N PHE A 45 -6.70 -2.83 3.10
CA PHE A 45 -5.86 -3.38 4.14
C PHE A 45 -5.47 -4.83 3.86
N SER A 46 -4.24 -5.04 3.42
CA SER A 46 -3.66 -6.38 3.23
C SER A 46 -2.56 -6.64 4.24
N ILE A 47 -2.56 -7.84 4.82
CA ILE A 47 -1.44 -8.34 5.63
C ILE A 47 -0.41 -8.94 4.70
N GLY A 48 0.86 -8.60 4.89
CA GLY A 48 1.94 -9.13 4.07
C GLY A 48 3.30 -8.96 4.71
N ILE A 49 4.33 -9.24 3.91
CA ILE A 49 5.73 -9.07 4.29
C ILE A 49 6.32 -7.83 3.59
N GLY A 50 7.12 -7.06 4.35
CA GLY A 50 7.83 -5.93 3.78
C GLY A 50 8.93 -6.31 2.79
N PRO A 51 9.60 -5.31 2.22
CA PRO A 51 9.43 -3.89 2.51
C PRO A 51 8.45 -3.14 1.59
N SER A 52 7.98 -3.73 0.47
CA SER A 52 7.20 -2.99 -0.55
C SER A 52 5.96 -3.76 -1.02
N SER A 53 4.84 -3.04 -1.22
CA SER A 53 3.65 -3.62 -1.82
C SER A 53 3.87 -3.95 -3.30
N SER A 54 4.44 -3.01 -4.06
CA SER A 54 4.65 -3.13 -5.51
C SER A 54 5.84 -4.04 -5.85
N HIS A 55 6.94 -3.96 -5.07
CA HIS A 55 8.21 -4.64 -5.39
C HIS A 55 8.45 -5.92 -4.59
N THR A 56 7.68 -6.20 -3.53
CA THR A 56 7.77 -7.45 -2.75
C THR A 56 6.50 -8.27 -2.91
N MET A 57 5.35 -7.73 -2.47
CA MET A 57 4.08 -8.46 -2.48
C MET A 57 3.56 -8.74 -3.88
N GLY A 58 3.65 -7.77 -4.81
CA GLY A 58 3.25 -7.95 -6.20
C GLY A 58 4.03 -9.08 -6.89
N PRO A 59 5.37 -9.02 -6.96
CA PRO A 59 6.18 -10.10 -7.51
C PRO A 59 5.99 -11.46 -6.83
N MET A 60 5.82 -11.49 -5.50
CA MET A 60 5.51 -12.71 -4.78
C MET A 60 4.19 -13.33 -5.26
N ARG A 61 3.13 -12.53 -5.37
CA ARG A 61 1.82 -12.99 -5.86
C ARG A 61 1.86 -13.40 -7.32
N ALA A 62 2.59 -12.69 -8.17
CA ALA A 62 2.76 -13.02 -9.57
C ALA A 62 3.48 -14.36 -9.75
N ALA A 63 4.58 -14.58 -9.03
CA ALA A 63 5.30 -15.85 -9.05
C ALA A 63 4.46 -17.02 -8.50
N ALA A 64 3.66 -16.79 -7.43
CA ALA A 64 2.75 -17.79 -6.90
C ALA A 64 1.61 -18.12 -7.87
N ARG A 65 1.09 -17.11 -8.57
CA ARG A 65 0.09 -17.31 -9.62
C ARG A 65 0.66 -18.13 -10.77
N PHE A 66 1.84 -17.78 -11.26
CA PHE A 66 2.54 -18.53 -12.31
C PHE A 66 2.73 -20.01 -11.94
N ALA A 67 3.25 -20.27 -10.74
CA ALA A 67 3.47 -21.65 -10.27
C ALA A 67 2.15 -22.46 -10.18
N ARG A 68 1.06 -21.82 -9.76
CA ARG A 68 -0.28 -22.42 -9.72
C ARG A 68 -0.83 -22.68 -11.13
N GLU A 69 -0.69 -21.72 -12.06
CA GLU A 69 -1.14 -21.85 -13.45
C GLU A 69 -0.43 -23.01 -14.16
N LEU A 70 0.86 -23.26 -13.91
CA LEU A 70 1.59 -24.43 -14.41
C LEU A 70 0.97 -25.76 -13.91
N ALA A 71 0.52 -25.79 -12.64
CA ALA A 71 -0.16 -26.97 -12.10
C ALA A 71 -1.55 -27.17 -12.71
N GLU A 72 -2.32 -26.08 -12.89
CA GLU A 72 -3.65 -26.09 -13.51
C GLU A 72 -3.59 -26.52 -14.99
N GLN A 73 -2.52 -26.16 -15.70
CA GLN A 73 -2.24 -26.58 -17.08
C GLN A 73 -1.73 -28.03 -17.17
N GLY A 74 -1.39 -28.68 -16.05
CA GLY A 74 -0.87 -30.05 -16.00
C GLY A 74 0.57 -30.20 -16.52
N VAL A 75 1.35 -29.12 -16.59
CA VAL A 75 2.75 -29.13 -17.04
C VAL A 75 3.78 -29.00 -15.92
N LEU A 76 3.34 -28.81 -14.67
CA LEU A 76 4.21 -28.59 -13.52
C LEU A 76 5.33 -29.63 -13.38
N GLU A 77 5.01 -30.92 -13.53
CA GLU A 77 5.95 -32.02 -13.37
C GLU A 77 7.00 -32.13 -14.50
N GLN A 78 6.79 -31.39 -15.60
CA GLN A 78 7.71 -31.33 -16.74
C GLN A 78 8.72 -30.19 -16.60
N VAL A 79 8.49 -29.26 -15.63
CA VAL A 79 9.35 -28.09 -15.44
C VAL A 79 10.69 -28.52 -14.81
N GLU A 80 11.78 -28.26 -15.49
CA GLU A 80 13.14 -28.42 -14.94
C GLU A 80 13.74 -27.10 -14.47
N LYS A 81 13.37 -26.00 -15.17
CA LYS A 81 13.93 -24.67 -14.92
C LYS A 81 12.87 -23.57 -15.04
N VAL A 82 12.99 -22.57 -14.16
CA VAL A 82 12.23 -21.32 -14.24
C VAL A 82 13.20 -20.14 -14.37
N LYS A 83 12.87 -19.16 -15.23
CA LYS A 83 13.54 -17.86 -15.28
C LYS A 83 12.53 -16.74 -15.08
N VAL A 84 12.93 -15.72 -14.34
CA VAL A 84 12.10 -14.54 -14.06
C VAL A 84 12.85 -13.29 -14.49
N TYR A 85 12.24 -12.51 -15.36
CA TYR A 85 12.79 -11.24 -15.84
C TYR A 85 12.03 -10.09 -15.19
N LEU A 86 12.74 -9.16 -14.60
CA LEU A 86 12.18 -7.95 -13.98
C LEU A 86 12.48 -6.74 -14.87
N TYR A 87 11.49 -5.88 -15.07
CA TYR A 87 11.56 -4.72 -15.95
C TYR A 87 11.29 -3.41 -15.21
N GLY A 88 11.77 -2.30 -15.78
CA GLY A 88 11.49 -0.94 -15.29
C GLY A 88 11.85 -0.75 -13.83
N SER A 89 10.91 -0.24 -13.02
CA SER A 89 11.16 0.03 -11.58
C SER A 89 11.46 -1.25 -10.79
N LEU A 90 10.87 -2.41 -11.13
CA LEU A 90 11.21 -3.70 -10.50
C LEU A 90 12.66 -4.10 -10.72
N ALA A 91 13.25 -3.77 -11.88
CA ALA A 91 14.66 -4.04 -12.17
C ALA A 91 15.59 -3.04 -11.48
N LEU A 92 15.21 -1.76 -11.44
CA LEU A 92 16.04 -0.67 -10.91
C LEU A 92 16.17 -0.70 -9.40
N THR A 93 15.09 -0.97 -8.68
CA THR A 93 15.03 -0.90 -7.21
C THR A 93 14.72 -2.23 -6.54
N GLY A 94 14.41 -3.28 -7.31
CA GLY A 94 13.92 -4.57 -6.79
C GLY A 94 14.87 -5.27 -5.82
N VAL A 95 16.19 -5.15 -6.01
CA VAL A 95 17.17 -5.73 -5.07
C VAL A 95 17.00 -5.09 -3.68
N GLY A 96 16.91 -3.76 -3.62
CA GLY A 96 16.71 -3.02 -2.38
C GLY A 96 15.36 -3.30 -1.71
N HIS A 97 14.37 -3.69 -2.51
CA HIS A 97 13.03 -4.06 -2.06
C HIS A 97 12.84 -5.56 -1.81
N GLY A 98 13.90 -6.38 -1.90
CA GLY A 98 13.85 -7.81 -1.66
C GLY A 98 13.06 -8.61 -2.72
N THR A 99 12.88 -8.05 -3.93
CA THR A 99 12.10 -8.70 -5.01
C THR A 99 12.60 -10.11 -5.36
N PRO A 100 13.93 -10.38 -5.49
CA PRO A 100 14.39 -11.74 -5.78
C PRO A 100 13.95 -12.77 -4.72
N GLY A 101 14.01 -12.41 -3.44
CA GLY A 101 13.52 -13.27 -2.36
C GLY A 101 11.99 -13.46 -2.39
N ALA A 102 11.25 -12.41 -2.72
CA ALA A 102 9.81 -12.46 -2.87
C ALA A 102 9.38 -13.40 -4.01
N VAL A 103 10.10 -13.39 -5.14
CA VAL A 103 9.91 -14.33 -6.25
C VAL A 103 10.09 -15.76 -5.78
N VAL A 104 11.14 -16.06 -5.00
CA VAL A 104 11.36 -17.41 -4.41
C VAL A 104 10.17 -17.83 -3.56
N TYR A 105 9.68 -16.96 -2.66
CA TYR A 105 8.52 -17.28 -1.83
C TYR A 105 7.26 -17.55 -2.67
N GLY A 106 7.07 -16.75 -3.73
CA GLY A 106 5.95 -16.96 -4.65
C GLY A 106 6.04 -18.28 -5.41
N LEU A 107 7.20 -18.61 -6.00
CA LEU A 107 7.41 -19.88 -6.72
C LEU A 107 7.20 -21.11 -5.81
N LEU A 108 7.49 -20.97 -4.51
CA LEU A 108 7.17 -21.99 -3.49
C LEU A 108 5.67 -22.11 -3.19
N GLY A 109 4.82 -21.23 -3.75
CA GLY A 109 3.38 -21.20 -3.44
C GLY A 109 3.05 -20.65 -2.05
N LEU A 110 3.95 -19.90 -1.42
CA LEU A 110 3.72 -19.35 -0.09
C LEU A 110 2.77 -18.14 -0.12
N ASP A 111 1.87 -18.10 0.87
CA ASP A 111 0.97 -16.99 1.12
C ASP A 111 1.58 -16.05 2.18
N ALA A 112 1.83 -14.81 1.81
CA ALA A 112 2.42 -13.82 2.70
C ALA A 112 1.60 -13.55 3.98
N GLU A 113 0.30 -13.74 3.94
CA GLU A 113 -0.58 -13.59 5.10
C GLU A 113 -0.46 -14.77 6.09
N LYS A 114 -0.12 -15.97 5.58
CA LYS A 114 -0.01 -17.20 6.37
C LYS A 114 1.42 -17.58 6.72
N MET A 115 2.40 -17.12 5.94
CA MET A 115 3.81 -17.48 6.09
C MET A 115 4.35 -17.10 7.48
N GLU A 116 5.03 -18.06 8.15
CA GLU A 116 5.73 -17.78 9.40
C GLU A 116 7.09 -17.12 9.14
N MET A 117 7.35 -16.00 9.82
CA MET A 117 8.61 -15.25 9.66
C MET A 117 9.85 -16.05 10.08
N SER A 118 9.72 -17.01 10.97
CA SER A 118 10.79 -17.92 11.36
C SER A 118 11.27 -18.84 10.23
N ALA A 119 10.37 -19.13 9.28
CA ALA A 119 10.68 -20.00 8.12
C ALA A 119 11.44 -19.26 7.01
N THR A 120 11.44 -17.93 6.98
CA THR A 120 12.05 -17.14 5.88
C THR A 120 13.56 -17.38 5.74
N ASN A 121 14.28 -17.52 6.84
CA ASN A 121 15.73 -17.79 6.82
C ASN A 121 16.05 -19.18 6.27
N ALA A 122 15.30 -20.20 6.66
CA ALA A 122 15.47 -21.57 6.14
C ALA A 122 15.15 -21.64 4.64
N ILE A 123 14.09 -20.96 4.21
CA ILE A 123 13.70 -20.86 2.80
C ILE A 123 14.74 -20.11 1.97
N ALA A 124 15.30 -19.01 2.49
CA ALA A 124 16.38 -18.29 1.83
C ALA A 124 17.63 -19.16 1.68
N THR A 125 17.96 -20.01 2.66
CA THR A 125 19.08 -20.95 2.60
C THR A 125 18.85 -22.01 1.51
N LEU A 126 17.67 -22.60 1.42
CA LEU A 126 17.33 -23.59 0.37
C LEU A 126 17.46 -22.97 -1.04
N ALA A 127 17.02 -21.73 -1.21
CA ALA A 127 17.16 -21.03 -2.48
C ALA A 127 18.62 -20.69 -2.85
N THR A 128 19.50 -20.53 -1.87
CA THR A 128 20.95 -20.37 -2.11
C THR A 128 21.64 -21.70 -2.48
N GLU A 129 21.10 -22.84 -2.08
CA GLU A 129 21.56 -24.17 -2.45
C GLU A 129 21.14 -24.60 -3.87
N GLY A 130 20.40 -23.76 -4.59
CA GLY A 130 19.96 -24.04 -5.97
C GLY A 130 18.81 -25.05 -6.07
N LYS A 131 18.08 -25.29 -4.99
CA LYS A 131 16.94 -26.22 -4.94
C LYS A 131 15.68 -25.46 -4.53
N LEU A 132 14.60 -25.64 -5.30
CA LEU A 132 13.32 -25.04 -5.02
C LEU A 132 12.21 -26.06 -5.25
N LEU A 133 11.20 -26.09 -4.37
CA LEU A 133 9.98 -26.85 -4.57
C LEU A 133 8.93 -25.97 -5.24
N LEU A 134 8.84 -26.04 -6.56
CA LEU A 134 7.86 -25.27 -7.33
C LEU A 134 6.44 -25.64 -6.91
N ASN A 135 5.63 -24.62 -6.61
CA ASN A 135 4.27 -24.78 -6.04
C ASN A 135 4.21 -25.71 -4.81
N GLY A 136 5.29 -25.71 -4.01
CA GLY A 136 5.40 -26.52 -2.79
C GLY A 136 5.54 -28.03 -2.99
N SER A 137 5.62 -28.55 -4.23
CA SER A 137 5.58 -29.97 -4.52
C SER A 137 6.65 -30.47 -5.48
N HIS A 138 6.94 -29.73 -6.57
CA HIS A 138 7.82 -30.21 -7.64
C HIS A 138 9.25 -29.65 -7.49
N PRO A 139 10.29 -30.50 -7.34
CA PRO A 139 11.68 -30.02 -7.19
C PRO A 139 12.24 -29.55 -8.52
N ILE A 140 12.74 -28.31 -8.56
CA ILE A 140 13.45 -27.72 -9.70
C ILE A 140 14.80 -27.14 -9.29
N THR A 141 15.67 -26.91 -10.27
CA THR A 141 16.90 -26.13 -10.08
C THR A 141 16.58 -24.64 -10.26
N PHE A 142 16.77 -23.84 -9.20
CA PHE A 142 16.51 -22.38 -9.24
C PHE A 142 17.46 -21.63 -8.29
N SER A 143 18.09 -20.58 -8.79
CA SER A 143 18.89 -19.65 -8.02
C SER A 143 18.43 -18.22 -8.22
N ALA A 144 17.98 -17.57 -7.16
CA ALA A 144 17.54 -16.16 -7.23
C ALA A 144 18.59 -15.21 -7.81
N MET A 145 19.89 -15.53 -7.65
CA MET A 145 20.99 -14.71 -8.20
C MET A 145 21.21 -14.92 -9.70
N GLN A 146 20.86 -16.07 -10.26
CA GLN A 146 21.11 -16.41 -11.66
C GLN A 146 19.85 -16.43 -12.51
N ASP A 147 18.72 -16.82 -11.90
CA ASP A 147 17.47 -17.03 -12.62
C ASP A 147 16.47 -15.88 -12.46
N VAL A 148 16.77 -14.89 -11.57
CA VAL A 148 16.08 -13.59 -11.56
C VAL A 148 16.94 -12.57 -12.28
N VAL A 149 16.54 -12.19 -13.49
CA VAL A 149 17.27 -11.29 -14.39
C VAL A 149 16.72 -9.88 -14.28
N LEU A 150 17.60 -8.88 -14.09
CA LEU A 150 17.25 -7.48 -13.96
C LEU A 150 17.47 -6.75 -15.29
N GLU A 151 16.39 -6.53 -16.06
CA GLU A 151 16.40 -5.81 -17.33
C GLU A 151 16.24 -4.30 -17.12
N LYS A 152 17.30 -3.65 -16.64
CA LYS A 152 17.28 -2.25 -16.17
C LYS A 152 17.05 -1.24 -17.28
N GLU A 153 17.41 -1.57 -18.51
CA GLU A 153 17.28 -0.70 -19.67
C GLU A 153 15.90 -0.81 -20.35
N ILE A 154 15.09 -1.80 -19.95
CA ILE A 154 13.80 -2.09 -20.58
C ILE A 154 12.66 -1.74 -19.61
N THR A 155 11.73 -0.93 -20.10
CA THR A 155 10.44 -0.69 -19.43
C THR A 155 9.33 -1.14 -20.38
N LEU A 156 8.43 -1.99 -19.89
CA LEU A 156 7.29 -2.42 -20.68
C LEU A 156 6.26 -1.28 -20.80
N PRO A 157 5.61 -1.13 -21.97
CA PRO A 157 4.74 0.02 -22.23
C PRO A 157 3.48 0.02 -21.37
N GLU A 158 2.99 -1.14 -20.92
CA GLU A 158 1.74 -1.30 -20.19
C GLU A 158 1.86 -0.80 -18.74
N HIS A 159 3.02 -1.03 -18.09
CA HIS A 159 3.25 -0.58 -16.72
C HIS A 159 4.74 -0.65 -16.33
N ALA A 160 5.18 0.28 -15.46
CA ALA A 160 6.58 0.37 -15.00
C ALA A 160 7.05 -0.83 -14.15
N ASN A 161 6.15 -1.60 -13.57
CA ASN A 161 6.47 -2.75 -12.71
C ASN A 161 6.16 -4.07 -13.42
N GLY A 162 6.85 -4.35 -14.52
CA GLY A 162 6.68 -5.56 -15.31
C GLY A 162 7.56 -6.73 -14.81
N MET A 163 7.01 -7.94 -14.87
CA MET A 163 7.69 -9.19 -14.54
C MET A 163 7.28 -10.27 -15.54
N ARG A 164 8.25 -10.95 -16.18
CA ARG A 164 8.01 -12.08 -17.07
C ARG A 164 8.54 -13.36 -16.44
N CYS A 165 7.72 -14.39 -16.39
CA CYS A 165 8.05 -15.72 -15.89
C CYS A 165 8.07 -16.72 -17.05
N CYS A 166 9.16 -17.50 -17.20
CA CYS A 166 9.31 -18.52 -18.23
C CYS A 166 9.64 -19.86 -17.55
N ALA A 167 8.95 -20.93 -17.95
CA ALA A 167 9.22 -22.30 -17.52
C ALA A 167 9.75 -23.13 -18.69
N TYR A 168 10.75 -23.96 -18.45
CA TYR A 168 11.42 -24.78 -19.44
C TYR A 168 11.47 -26.23 -18.96
N ASP A 169 11.36 -27.17 -19.92
CA ASP A 169 11.57 -28.58 -19.69
C ASP A 169 13.06 -28.96 -19.66
N ARG A 170 13.35 -30.26 -19.58
CA ARG A 170 14.72 -30.82 -19.52
C ARG A 170 15.49 -30.60 -20.82
N GLU A 171 14.81 -30.55 -21.98
CA GLU A 171 15.38 -30.31 -23.30
C GLU A 171 15.59 -28.81 -23.56
N GLY A 172 15.13 -27.92 -22.65
CA GLY A 172 15.18 -26.47 -22.77
C GLY A 172 14.05 -25.90 -23.63
N GLN A 173 13.00 -26.68 -23.91
CA GLN A 173 11.82 -26.19 -24.60
C GLN A 173 10.98 -25.36 -23.62
N GLU A 174 10.44 -24.23 -24.12
CA GLU A 174 9.59 -23.36 -23.33
C GLU A 174 8.19 -24.00 -23.16
N LEU A 175 7.81 -24.23 -21.89
CA LEU A 175 6.51 -24.79 -21.51
C LEU A 175 5.49 -23.68 -21.26
N SER A 176 5.94 -22.54 -20.73
CA SER A 176 5.08 -21.40 -20.43
C SER A 176 5.88 -20.11 -20.39
N ASN A 177 5.25 -19.00 -20.82
CA ASN A 177 5.84 -17.67 -20.85
C ASN A 177 4.75 -16.65 -20.57
N GLU A 178 4.73 -16.10 -19.36
CA GLU A 178 3.68 -15.22 -18.89
C GLU A 178 4.24 -13.89 -18.37
N VAL A 179 3.55 -12.80 -18.69
CA VAL A 179 3.92 -11.45 -18.22
C VAL A 179 2.87 -10.92 -17.24
N TYR A 180 3.36 -10.47 -16.10
CA TYR A 180 2.56 -9.89 -15.02
C TYR A 180 3.01 -8.47 -14.71
N PHE A 181 2.08 -7.65 -14.23
CA PHE A 181 2.33 -6.29 -13.76
C PHE A 181 1.88 -6.15 -12.31
N SER A 182 2.75 -5.55 -11.48
CA SER A 182 2.39 -5.15 -10.12
C SER A 182 1.79 -3.75 -10.15
N ILE A 183 0.46 -3.65 -10.06
CA ILE A 183 -0.33 -2.43 -10.30
C ILE A 183 -0.61 -1.59 -9.03
N GLY A 184 0.11 -1.85 -7.93
CA GLY A 184 0.00 -1.12 -6.67
C GLY A 184 -0.78 -1.87 -5.58
N GLY A 185 -0.50 -1.56 -4.30
CA GLY A 185 -1.12 -2.23 -3.14
C GLY A 185 -0.84 -3.74 -3.04
N GLY A 186 0.04 -4.28 -3.88
CA GLY A 186 0.30 -5.71 -4.01
C GLY A 186 -0.67 -6.43 -4.97
N ALA A 187 -1.54 -5.71 -5.67
CA ALA A 187 -2.37 -6.27 -6.73
C ALA A 187 -1.52 -6.55 -7.98
N ILE A 188 -1.91 -7.58 -8.72
CA ILE A 188 -1.25 -7.99 -9.97
C ILE A 188 -2.27 -8.14 -11.09
N ARG A 189 -1.81 -7.91 -12.33
CA ARG A 189 -2.52 -8.27 -13.55
C ARG A 189 -1.59 -8.98 -14.51
N ARG A 190 -2.11 -9.94 -15.29
CA ARG A 190 -1.43 -10.52 -16.42
C ARG A 190 -1.58 -9.60 -17.65
N ILE A 191 -0.71 -9.73 -18.63
CA ILE A 191 -0.67 -8.82 -19.79
C ILE A 191 -2.00 -8.80 -20.58
N ASP A 192 -2.64 -9.93 -20.75
CA ASP A 192 -3.93 -10.07 -21.41
C ASP A 192 -5.09 -9.44 -20.60
N GLU A 193 -4.96 -9.37 -19.29
CA GLU A 193 -5.93 -8.72 -18.39
C GLU A 193 -5.77 -7.18 -18.37
N MET A 194 -4.67 -6.63 -18.91
CA MET A 194 -4.44 -5.17 -18.91
C MET A 194 -5.41 -4.43 -19.85
N GLU A 195 -5.83 -5.08 -20.94
CA GLU A 195 -6.80 -4.55 -21.90
C GLU A 195 -8.26 -4.89 -21.53
N GLU A 196 -8.47 -5.83 -20.60
CA GLU A 196 -9.80 -6.16 -20.15
C GLU A 196 -10.43 -4.99 -19.41
N LEU A 197 -11.69 -4.72 -19.72
CA LEU A 197 -12.48 -3.79 -18.93
C LEU A 197 -12.48 -4.27 -17.48
N PRO A 198 -12.23 -3.37 -16.50
CA PRO A 198 -12.30 -3.75 -15.11
C PRO A 198 -13.67 -4.38 -14.82
N GLU A 199 -13.68 -5.41 -13.97
CA GLU A 199 -14.95 -5.98 -13.50
C GLU A 199 -15.89 -4.85 -13.06
N PRO A 200 -17.19 -4.97 -13.33
CA PRO A 200 -18.13 -3.96 -12.89
C PRO A 200 -17.98 -3.77 -11.37
N PRO A 201 -17.98 -2.51 -10.90
CA PRO A 201 -17.80 -2.24 -9.49
C PRO A 201 -18.87 -2.98 -8.67
N PRO A 202 -18.54 -3.45 -7.46
CA PRO A 202 -19.50 -4.15 -6.64
C PRO A 202 -20.69 -3.22 -6.35
N VAL A 203 -21.89 -3.77 -6.45
CA VAL A 203 -23.12 -3.04 -6.12
C VAL A 203 -23.18 -2.86 -4.62
N VAL A 204 -23.12 -1.62 -4.16
CA VAL A 204 -23.18 -1.26 -2.73
C VAL A 204 -24.31 -0.25 -2.49
N PRO A 205 -24.89 -0.19 -1.26
CA PRO A 205 -26.00 0.72 -0.96
C PRO A 205 -25.66 2.20 -1.13
N TYR A 206 -24.41 2.60 -0.88
CA TYR A 206 -23.95 3.98 -0.87
C TYR A 206 -22.66 4.11 -1.69
N PRO A 207 -22.72 4.01 -3.03
CA PRO A 207 -21.53 4.17 -3.87
C PRO A 207 -21.03 5.61 -3.80
N PHE A 208 -19.71 5.81 -3.81
CA PHE A 208 -19.08 7.13 -3.87
C PHE A 208 -17.72 7.04 -4.54
N ASP A 209 -17.37 8.07 -5.28
CA ASP A 209 -16.04 8.26 -5.86
C ASP A 209 -15.45 9.65 -5.52
N SER A 210 -16.22 10.49 -4.82
CA SER A 210 -15.80 11.79 -4.32
C SER A 210 -16.17 11.98 -2.84
N CYS A 211 -15.44 12.86 -2.16
CA CYS A 211 -15.75 13.25 -0.79
C CYS A 211 -17.12 13.95 -0.71
N ALA A 212 -17.44 14.74 -1.73
CA ALA A 212 -18.74 15.42 -1.81
C ALA A 212 -19.90 14.42 -1.82
N GLU A 213 -19.83 13.36 -2.63
CA GLU A 213 -20.87 12.30 -2.65
C GLU A 213 -20.94 11.54 -1.31
N LEU A 214 -19.77 11.18 -0.74
CA LEU A 214 -19.70 10.53 0.56
C LEU A 214 -20.39 11.36 1.65
N LEU A 215 -20.13 12.67 1.72
CA LEU A 215 -20.75 13.60 2.66
C LEU A 215 -22.26 13.76 2.37
N GLN A 216 -22.69 13.72 1.11
CA GLN A 216 -24.09 13.76 0.73
C GLN A 216 -24.83 12.51 1.24
N HIS A 217 -24.27 11.31 1.11
CA HIS A 217 -24.82 10.09 1.70
C HIS A 217 -24.93 10.21 3.21
N CYS A 218 -23.85 10.66 3.88
CA CYS A 218 -23.85 10.86 5.33
C CYS A 218 -24.96 11.79 5.79
N LYS A 219 -25.15 12.92 5.10
CA LYS A 219 -26.17 13.92 5.42
C LYS A 219 -27.60 13.39 5.18
N ARG A 220 -27.83 12.74 4.03
CA ARG A 220 -29.14 12.21 3.65
C ARG A 220 -29.62 11.13 4.62
N GLU A 221 -28.73 10.23 5.02
CA GLU A 221 -29.05 9.08 5.87
C GLU A 221 -28.78 9.36 7.37
N ASN A 222 -28.33 10.55 7.72
CA ASN A 222 -27.89 10.90 9.08
C ASN A 222 -26.90 9.88 9.66
N MET A 223 -25.91 9.51 8.87
CA MET A 223 -24.87 8.53 9.21
C MET A 223 -23.48 9.15 9.28
N THR A 224 -22.58 8.49 10.03
CA THR A 224 -21.15 8.78 9.98
C THR A 224 -20.51 8.13 8.75
N ILE A 225 -19.33 8.64 8.31
CA ILE A 225 -18.54 8.02 7.23
C ILE A 225 -18.28 6.53 7.52
N ALA A 226 -17.90 6.19 8.75
CA ALA A 226 -17.69 4.80 9.16
C ALA A 226 -18.96 3.93 9.02
N ALA A 227 -20.15 4.50 9.31
CA ALA A 227 -21.42 3.80 9.16
C ALA A 227 -21.77 3.55 7.69
N VAL A 228 -21.56 4.52 6.80
CA VAL A 228 -21.73 4.36 5.36
C VAL A 228 -20.83 3.23 4.83
N VAL A 229 -19.55 3.25 5.17
CA VAL A 229 -18.61 2.18 4.77
C VAL A 229 -19.06 0.83 5.31
N ARG A 230 -19.47 0.75 6.57
CA ARG A 230 -19.96 -0.51 7.15
C ARG A 230 -21.16 -1.05 6.40
N CYS A 231 -22.13 -0.20 6.02
CA CYS A 231 -23.27 -0.62 5.22
C CYS A 231 -22.83 -1.17 3.85
N ASN A 232 -21.89 -0.51 3.20
CA ASN A 232 -21.34 -0.97 1.93
C ASN A 232 -20.64 -2.33 2.08
N GLU A 233 -19.75 -2.47 3.06
CA GLU A 233 -19.03 -3.74 3.30
C GLU A 233 -20.00 -4.89 3.64
N MET A 234 -21.03 -4.64 4.46
CA MET A 234 -22.01 -5.67 4.84
C MET A 234 -22.87 -6.14 3.65
N ALA A 235 -22.96 -5.37 2.57
CA ALA A 235 -23.65 -5.77 1.34
C ALA A 235 -22.78 -6.63 0.41
N LEU A 236 -21.45 -6.68 0.65
CA LEU A 236 -20.53 -7.50 -0.12
C LEU A 236 -20.51 -8.96 0.38
N PRO A 237 -20.10 -9.93 -0.47
CA PRO A 237 -19.97 -11.34 -0.06
C PRO A 237 -19.10 -11.55 1.18
N THR A 238 -18.08 -10.70 1.37
CA THR A 238 -17.15 -10.71 2.51
C THR A 238 -17.71 -10.03 3.77
N GLY A 239 -18.90 -9.46 3.73
CA GLY A 239 -19.47 -8.63 4.81
C GLY A 239 -19.52 -9.30 6.18
N MET A 240 -19.86 -10.60 6.22
CA MET A 240 -19.89 -11.38 7.47
C MET A 240 -18.52 -11.52 8.13
N GLU A 241 -17.44 -11.37 7.39
CA GLU A 241 -16.06 -11.46 7.88
C GLU A 241 -15.50 -10.12 8.34
N LEU A 242 -16.18 -9.00 8.08
CA LEU A 242 -15.68 -7.65 8.29
C LEU A 242 -15.12 -7.43 9.72
N ARG A 243 -15.89 -7.80 10.74
CA ARG A 243 -15.46 -7.63 12.14
C ARG A 243 -14.21 -8.44 12.46
N THR A 244 -14.16 -9.68 11.98
CA THR A 244 -12.98 -10.56 12.16
C THR A 244 -11.77 -9.99 11.42
N ARG A 245 -11.97 -9.46 10.22
CA ARG A 245 -10.92 -8.83 9.42
C ARG A 245 -10.38 -7.57 10.08
N ILE A 246 -11.24 -6.67 10.55
CA ILE A 246 -10.85 -5.47 11.30
C ILE A 246 -9.96 -5.84 12.49
N ARG A 247 -10.39 -6.83 13.28
CA ARG A 247 -9.62 -7.30 14.43
C ARG A 247 -8.25 -7.87 14.00
N LYS A 248 -8.21 -8.70 12.97
CA LYS A 248 -6.97 -9.29 12.43
C LYS A 248 -6.00 -8.22 11.94
N ILE A 249 -6.50 -7.19 11.24
CA ILE A 249 -5.71 -6.03 10.79
C ILE A 249 -5.13 -5.29 11.99
N TYR A 250 -5.98 -4.91 12.95
CA TYR A 250 -5.54 -4.25 14.18
C TYR A 250 -4.49 -5.06 14.94
N ASP A 251 -4.75 -6.35 15.21
CA ASP A 251 -3.82 -7.23 15.94
C ASP A 251 -2.47 -7.35 15.22
N THR A 252 -2.46 -7.34 13.88
CA THR A 252 -1.23 -7.38 13.10
C THR A 252 -0.44 -6.08 13.21
N MET A 253 -1.11 -4.93 13.17
CA MET A 253 -0.48 -3.61 13.37
C MET A 253 0.11 -3.51 14.78
N ASP A 254 -0.64 -3.91 15.78
CA ASP A 254 -0.23 -3.90 17.19
C ASP A 254 1.00 -4.79 17.43
N LYS A 255 0.96 -6.03 16.93
CA LYS A 255 2.08 -6.97 16.99
C LYS A 255 3.33 -6.46 16.25
N ALA A 256 3.16 -5.72 15.14
CA ALA A 256 4.29 -5.13 14.45
C ALA A 256 5.00 -4.06 15.31
N ILE A 257 4.25 -3.21 16.02
CA ILE A 257 4.81 -2.26 16.99
C ILE A 257 5.56 -3.03 18.09
N GLU A 258 4.91 -4.04 18.70
CA GLU A 258 5.49 -4.82 19.82
C GLU A 258 6.79 -5.55 19.42
N ARG A 259 6.88 -6.06 18.20
CA ARG A 259 8.14 -6.63 17.69
C ARG A 259 9.19 -5.56 17.47
N GLY A 260 8.83 -4.46 16.78
CA GLY A 260 9.78 -3.41 16.41
C GLY A 260 10.42 -2.72 17.61
N VAL A 261 9.68 -2.51 18.71
CA VAL A 261 10.24 -1.93 19.95
C VAL A 261 11.20 -2.87 20.68
N LYS A 262 11.19 -4.17 20.37
CA LYS A 262 12.04 -5.19 21.03
C LYS A 262 13.20 -5.65 20.16
N THR A 263 13.04 -5.63 18.83
CA THR A 263 14.01 -6.21 17.89
C THR A 263 15.19 -5.27 17.69
N MET A 264 16.35 -5.66 18.21
CA MET A 264 17.63 -4.95 18.05
C MET A 264 18.33 -5.42 16.77
N GLY A 265 19.36 -4.69 16.37
CA GLY A 265 20.24 -5.07 15.27
C GLY A 265 20.34 -4.00 14.18
N VAL A 266 20.75 -4.43 13.00
CA VAL A 266 20.97 -3.58 11.82
C VAL A 266 19.94 -3.97 10.76
N LEU A 267 19.39 -2.99 10.05
CA LEU A 267 18.48 -3.22 8.94
C LEU A 267 19.23 -3.86 7.76
N PRO A 268 18.59 -4.73 6.98
CA PRO A 268 19.21 -5.38 5.83
C PRO A 268 19.59 -4.36 4.74
N GLY A 269 20.56 -4.70 3.89
CA GLY A 269 21.02 -3.87 2.77
C GLY A 269 22.28 -3.06 3.08
N GLY A 270 22.71 -2.28 2.09
CA GLY A 270 24.03 -1.62 2.08
C GLY A 270 24.20 -0.48 3.07
N LEU A 271 23.10 0.17 3.52
CA LEU A 271 23.14 1.34 4.42
C LEU A 271 23.58 1.02 5.86
N LYS A 272 23.51 -0.24 6.28
CA LYS A 272 23.90 -0.71 7.62
C LYS A 272 23.29 0.11 8.76
N LEU A 273 22.04 0.56 8.60
CA LEU A 273 21.36 1.38 9.59
C LEU A 273 20.99 0.57 10.83
N PRO A 274 21.38 1.00 12.05
CA PRO A 274 20.93 0.36 13.26
C PRO A 274 19.45 0.63 13.48
N ARG A 275 18.70 -0.34 14.01
CA ARG A 275 17.33 -0.14 14.46
C ARG A 275 17.30 0.87 15.62
N ARG A 276 16.44 1.86 15.51
CA ARG A 276 16.31 3.00 16.45
C ARG A 276 15.22 2.80 17.48
N ALA A 277 14.13 2.11 17.11
CA ALA A 277 12.96 1.94 17.95
C ALA A 277 13.27 1.35 19.34
N PRO A 278 14.10 0.29 19.51
CA PRO A 278 14.39 -0.25 20.84
C PRO A 278 15.15 0.73 21.76
N ARG A 279 16.01 1.58 21.16
CA ARG A 279 16.75 2.60 21.92
C ARG A 279 15.83 3.72 22.37
N ILE A 280 14.96 4.21 21.48
CA ILE A 280 13.97 5.24 21.78
C ILE A 280 13.03 4.75 22.87
N TYR A 281 12.54 3.51 22.75
CA TYR A 281 11.65 2.90 23.76
C TYR A 281 12.27 2.87 25.15
N ARG A 282 13.53 2.41 25.28
CA ARG A 282 14.24 2.40 26.57
C ARG A 282 14.32 3.79 27.18
N ARG A 283 14.72 4.79 26.39
CA ARG A 283 14.82 6.18 26.87
C ARG A 283 13.47 6.72 27.34
N LEU A 284 12.40 6.51 26.59
CA LEU A 284 11.06 6.95 26.98
C LEU A 284 10.56 6.22 28.24
N ALA A 285 10.87 4.94 28.39
CA ALA A 285 10.54 4.17 29.59
C ALA A 285 11.33 4.64 30.81
N GLU A 286 12.57 5.08 30.65
CA GLU A 286 13.39 5.72 31.70
C GLU A 286 12.81 7.07 32.11
N MET A 287 12.53 7.95 31.15
CA MET A 287 11.89 9.25 31.39
C MET A 287 10.54 9.09 32.12
N PHE A 288 9.77 8.05 31.80
CA PHE A 288 8.52 7.75 32.50
C PHE A 288 8.76 7.37 33.97
N ARG A 289 9.73 6.51 34.24
CA ARG A 289 10.08 6.08 35.62
C ARG A 289 10.62 7.23 36.49
N GLU A 290 11.41 8.12 35.86
CA GLU A 290 12.04 9.25 36.54
C GLU A 290 11.14 10.49 36.62
N ASN A 291 9.93 10.43 36.01
CA ASN A 291 8.98 11.55 35.92
C ASN A 291 9.60 12.82 35.30
N THR A 292 10.47 12.62 34.28
CA THR A 292 11.17 13.70 33.56
C THR A 292 10.54 14.03 32.20
N GLN A 293 9.28 13.64 31.99
CA GLN A 293 8.55 13.87 30.73
C GLN A 293 8.20 15.35 30.58
N ASP A 294 8.35 15.85 29.36
CA ASP A 294 7.86 17.16 28.95
C ASP A 294 6.56 17.08 28.12
N ALA A 295 6.02 18.21 27.73
CA ALA A 295 4.78 18.29 26.95
C ALA A 295 4.92 17.68 25.52
N LEU A 296 6.13 17.59 24.98
CA LEU A 296 6.42 17.05 23.65
C LEU A 296 6.69 15.54 23.65
N THR A 297 6.83 14.92 24.80
CA THR A 297 7.06 13.46 24.95
C THR A 297 5.99 12.63 24.20
N ILE A 298 4.78 13.17 23.99
CA ILE A 298 3.73 12.53 23.18
C ILE A 298 4.19 12.36 21.71
N ILE A 299 4.91 13.33 21.16
CA ILE A 299 5.48 13.27 19.81
C ILE A 299 6.51 12.14 19.73
N ASP A 300 7.35 11.99 20.74
CA ASP A 300 8.36 10.93 20.80
C ASP A 300 7.71 9.53 20.82
N TRP A 301 6.59 9.35 21.50
CA TRP A 301 5.84 8.11 21.46
C TRP A 301 5.27 7.82 20.09
N ILE A 302 4.71 8.81 19.39
CA ILE A 302 4.19 8.64 18.01
C ILE A 302 5.34 8.25 17.07
N ASN A 303 6.46 8.97 17.14
CA ASN A 303 7.66 8.68 16.36
C ASN A 303 8.17 7.26 16.61
N LEU A 304 8.26 6.84 17.89
CA LEU A 304 8.66 5.49 18.27
C LEU A 304 7.82 4.41 17.59
N TRP A 305 6.48 4.54 17.65
CA TRP A 305 5.60 3.53 17.07
C TRP A 305 5.69 3.47 15.56
N ALA A 306 5.81 4.62 14.89
CA ALA A 306 6.04 4.67 13.45
C ALA A 306 7.40 4.08 13.06
N PHE A 307 8.48 4.37 13.79
CA PHE A 307 9.79 3.74 13.63
C PHE A 307 9.71 2.22 13.80
N ALA A 308 9.06 1.76 14.86
CA ALA A 308 8.94 0.33 15.16
C ALA A 308 8.35 -0.46 13.99
N VAL A 309 7.22 0.00 13.43
CA VAL A 309 6.58 -0.66 12.29
C VAL A 309 7.39 -0.50 11.02
N SER A 310 7.96 0.69 10.75
CA SER A 310 8.72 0.95 9.53
C SER A 310 10.03 0.15 9.49
N GLU A 311 10.69 -0.04 10.64
CA GLU A 311 11.90 -0.87 10.76
C GLU A 311 11.56 -2.37 10.65
N GLU A 312 10.41 -2.81 11.13
CA GLU A 312 9.89 -4.16 10.87
C GLU A 312 9.63 -4.35 9.37
N ASN A 313 8.94 -3.39 8.74
CA ASN A 313 8.71 -3.41 7.30
C ASN A 313 10.03 -3.49 6.51
N ALA A 314 10.99 -2.61 6.80
CA ALA A 314 12.29 -2.57 6.12
C ALA A 314 13.10 -3.87 6.27
N ALA A 315 12.86 -4.62 7.34
CA ALA A 315 13.51 -5.90 7.61
C ALA A 315 12.75 -7.13 7.05
N GLY A 316 11.73 -6.92 6.22
CA GLY A 316 10.91 -8.02 5.66
C GLY A 316 9.91 -8.60 6.65
N GLY A 317 9.62 -7.90 7.76
CA GLY A 317 8.67 -8.33 8.77
C GLY A 317 7.22 -8.25 8.31
N ARG A 318 6.33 -8.94 9.04
CA ARG A 318 4.89 -8.92 8.76
C ARG A 318 4.27 -7.61 9.21
N VAL A 319 3.68 -6.88 8.28
CA VAL A 319 3.00 -5.60 8.49
C VAL A 319 1.67 -5.56 7.72
N VAL A 320 0.93 -4.46 7.87
CA VAL A 320 -0.30 -4.20 7.11
C VAL A 320 -0.04 -3.06 6.13
N THR A 321 -0.50 -3.22 4.88
CA THR A 321 -0.55 -2.09 3.94
C THR A 321 -1.52 -1.03 4.46
N ALA A 322 -1.12 0.27 4.43
CA ALA A 322 -1.98 1.36 4.88
C ALA A 322 -1.56 2.72 4.25
N PRO A 323 -1.85 3.00 2.96
CA PRO A 323 -2.37 2.10 1.93
C PRO A 323 -1.31 1.19 1.30
N THR A 324 -0.01 1.48 1.49
CA THR A 324 1.12 0.70 0.98
C THR A 324 2.02 0.24 2.12
N MET A 325 2.97 -0.65 1.84
CA MET A 325 3.98 -1.05 2.82
C MET A 325 4.99 0.07 3.10
N GLY A 326 5.31 0.89 2.11
CA GLY A 326 6.18 2.06 2.30
C GLY A 326 5.65 3.06 3.34
N SER A 327 4.34 3.07 3.57
CA SER A 327 3.67 3.92 4.57
C SER A 327 3.07 3.16 5.78
N ALA A 328 3.42 1.88 5.94
CA ALA A 328 2.82 1.00 6.96
C ALA A 328 2.99 1.48 8.41
N GLY A 329 3.91 2.40 8.69
CA GLY A 329 4.15 2.93 10.04
C GLY A 329 3.17 4.01 10.50
N VAL A 330 2.52 4.72 9.58
CA VAL A 330 1.69 5.90 9.91
C VAL A 330 0.44 5.50 10.69
N LEU A 331 -0.42 4.69 10.09
CA LEU A 331 -1.72 4.35 10.69
C LEU A 331 -1.61 3.58 12.02
N PRO A 332 -0.72 2.58 12.19
CA PRO A 332 -0.54 1.91 13.48
C PRO A 332 -0.07 2.85 14.59
N ALA A 333 0.80 3.81 14.28
CA ALA A 333 1.26 4.80 15.26
C ALA A 333 0.10 5.70 15.73
N VAL A 334 -0.78 6.13 14.81
CA VAL A 334 -1.96 6.93 15.13
C VAL A 334 -3.01 6.12 15.88
N LEU A 335 -3.22 4.84 15.53
CA LEU A 335 -4.07 3.92 16.30
C LEU A 335 -3.58 3.80 17.75
N ARG A 336 -2.28 3.57 17.96
CA ARG A 336 -1.69 3.48 19.30
C ARG A 336 -1.77 4.82 20.05
N TYR A 337 -1.65 5.96 19.32
CA TYR A 337 -1.90 7.29 19.90
C TYR A 337 -3.35 7.43 20.37
N PHE A 338 -4.34 7.04 19.56
CA PHE A 338 -5.75 7.04 19.95
C PHE A 338 -5.98 6.24 21.22
N GLU A 339 -5.45 5.03 21.32
CA GLU A 339 -5.62 4.16 22.48
C GLU A 339 -5.00 4.72 23.76
N ARG A 340 -3.81 5.30 23.63
CA ARG A 340 -3.03 5.72 24.82
C ARG A 340 -3.39 7.14 25.29
N PHE A 341 -3.68 8.04 24.37
CA PHE A 341 -3.85 9.46 24.65
C PHE A 341 -5.21 10.02 24.22
N GLY A 342 -5.78 9.56 23.09
CA GLY A 342 -7.00 10.10 22.51
C GLY A 342 -8.28 9.62 23.20
N ARG A 343 -8.26 8.43 23.77
CA ARG A 343 -9.46 7.74 24.30
C ARG A 343 -10.08 8.37 25.54
N LYS A 344 -9.38 9.23 26.26
CA LYS A 344 -9.89 9.88 27.50
C LYS A 344 -11.13 10.73 27.24
N ASP A 345 -11.23 11.29 26.03
CA ASP A 345 -12.32 12.16 25.61
C ASP A 345 -13.33 11.45 24.70
N ALA A 346 -13.08 10.17 24.36
CA ALA A 346 -13.94 9.42 23.46
C ALA A 346 -15.14 8.85 24.19
N THR A 347 -16.32 9.12 23.65
CA THR A 347 -17.61 8.59 24.17
C THR A 347 -17.81 7.11 23.82
N VAL A 348 -16.93 6.53 22.99
CA VAL A 348 -17.02 5.17 22.47
C VAL A 348 -16.00 4.23 23.09
N GLY A 349 -16.35 2.96 23.23
CA GLY A 349 -15.43 1.93 23.73
C GLY A 349 -14.24 1.71 22.77
N ARG A 350 -13.14 1.14 23.31
CA ARG A 350 -11.87 0.93 22.58
C ARG A 350 -12.06 0.21 21.22
N GLU A 351 -12.72 -0.94 21.24
CA GLU A 351 -12.91 -1.76 20.00
C GLU A 351 -13.72 -1.00 18.95
N HIS A 352 -14.77 -0.31 19.37
CA HIS A 352 -15.60 0.47 18.46
C HIS A 352 -14.87 1.70 17.90
N GLY A 353 -14.02 2.37 18.70
CA GLY A 353 -13.19 3.47 18.23
C GLY A 353 -12.15 3.02 17.19
N ILE A 354 -11.53 1.84 17.38
CA ILE A 354 -10.62 1.24 16.40
C ILE A 354 -11.36 0.93 15.10
N GLU A 355 -12.56 0.36 15.18
CA GLU A 355 -13.39 0.06 14.02
C GLU A 355 -13.77 1.34 13.26
N ILE A 356 -14.23 2.38 13.94
CA ILE A 356 -14.52 3.69 13.33
C ILE A 356 -13.30 4.24 12.62
N LEU A 357 -12.12 4.21 13.27
CA LEU A 357 -10.89 4.72 12.70
C LEU A 357 -10.51 3.99 11.40
N LEU A 358 -10.53 2.67 11.42
CA LEU A 358 -10.13 1.85 10.28
C LEU A 358 -11.14 1.94 9.11
N LEU A 359 -12.45 1.94 9.39
CA LEU A 359 -13.48 2.09 8.34
C LEU A 359 -13.42 3.49 7.71
N THR A 360 -13.25 4.54 8.51
CA THR A 360 -13.07 5.90 7.98
C THR A 360 -11.80 6.00 7.15
N ALA A 361 -10.69 5.45 7.62
CA ALA A 361 -9.43 5.43 6.87
C ALA A 361 -9.58 4.71 5.52
N SER A 362 -10.35 3.62 5.45
CA SER A 362 -10.59 2.92 4.17
C SER A 362 -11.41 3.76 3.19
N ALA A 363 -12.41 4.53 3.67
CA ALA A 363 -13.15 5.45 2.82
C ALA A 363 -12.22 6.49 2.17
N ILE A 364 -11.33 7.09 2.96
CA ILE A 364 -10.38 8.09 2.44
C ILE A 364 -9.45 7.46 1.40
N CYS A 365 -8.91 6.26 1.68
CA CYS A 365 -8.08 5.54 0.70
C CYS A 365 -8.82 5.28 -0.62
N SER A 366 -10.11 4.91 -0.54
CA SER A 366 -10.97 4.66 -1.70
C SER A 366 -11.05 5.88 -2.61
N LEU A 367 -11.18 7.10 -2.05
CA LEU A 367 -11.20 8.36 -2.82
C LEU A 367 -9.89 8.59 -3.59
N TYR A 368 -8.73 8.35 -2.96
CA TYR A 368 -7.43 8.47 -3.62
C TYR A 368 -7.24 7.43 -4.73
N ARG A 369 -7.70 6.20 -4.51
CA ARG A 369 -7.64 5.15 -5.54
C ARG A 369 -8.55 5.46 -6.73
N ALA A 370 -9.71 6.06 -6.49
CA ALA A 370 -10.67 6.41 -7.53
C ALA A 370 -10.19 7.58 -8.41
N LYS A 371 -9.61 8.63 -7.83
CA LYS A 371 -9.33 9.90 -8.52
C LYS A 371 -7.84 10.21 -8.72
N ALA A 372 -6.94 9.44 -8.10
CA ALA A 372 -5.50 9.65 -8.20
C ALA A 372 -4.75 8.32 -8.24
N SER A 373 -3.73 8.14 -7.42
CA SER A 373 -2.99 6.89 -7.24
C SER A 373 -2.43 6.78 -5.84
N ILE A 374 -2.24 5.54 -5.38
CA ILE A 374 -1.53 5.22 -4.13
C ILE A 374 -0.14 4.65 -4.40
N SER A 375 0.36 4.70 -5.64
CA SER A 375 1.65 4.13 -6.05
C SER A 375 2.76 5.18 -6.02
N GLY A 376 3.85 4.92 -5.30
CA GLY A 376 5.05 5.75 -5.32
C GLY A 376 5.69 5.86 -6.69
N ALA A 377 5.58 4.81 -7.52
CA ALA A 377 6.09 4.78 -8.89
C ALA A 377 5.26 5.67 -9.85
N GLU A 378 4.01 5.97 -9.50
CA GLU A 378 3.14 6.83 -10.33
C GLU A 378 3.14 8.29 -9.88
N VAL A 379 3.00 8.53 -8.58
CA VAL A 379 2.75 9.87 -8.03
C VAL A 379 3.75 10.28 -6.93
N GLY A 380 4.81 9.52 -6.70
CA GLY A 380 5.75 9.80 -5.61
C GLY A 380 5.22 9.41 -4.22
N CYS A 381 5.95 9.79 -3.18
CA CYS A 381 5.63 9.43 -1.80
C CYS A 381 4.37 10.13 -1.26
N GLN A 382 3.86 11.18 -1.93
CA GLN A 382 2.55 11.75 -1.61
C GLN A 382 1.42 10.72 -1.75
N GLY A 383 1.52 9.77 -2.70
CA GLY A 383 0.58 8.66 -2.87
C GLY A 383 0.69 7.59 -1.80
N GLU A 384 1.81 7.49 -1.10
CA GLU A 384 2.03 6.54 -0.03
C GLU A 384 1.86 7.18 1.34
N VAL A 385 2.87 7.91 1.83
CA VAL A 385 2.86 8.56 3.15
C VAL A 385 1.83 9.68 3.22
N GLY A 386 1.64 10.44 2.13
CA GLY A 386 0.62 11.49 2.09
C GLY A 386 -0.80 10.92 2.25
N VAL A 387 -1.13 9.89 1.49
CA VAL A 387 -2.43 9.19 1.62
C VAL A 387 -2.56 8.54 3.00
N ALA A 388 -1.52 7.87 3.52
CA ALA A 388 -1.56 7.29 4.86
C ALA A 388 -1.80 8.35 5.95
N CYS A 389 -1.19 9.52 5.81
CA CYS A 389 -1.38 10.66 6.72
C CYS A 389 -2.83 11.14 6.67
N SER A 390 -3.41 11.32 5.48
CA SER A 390 -4.81 11.71 5.26
C SER A 390 -5.80 10.67 5.84
N MET A 391 -5.59 9.39 5.57
CA MET A 391 -6.34 8.26 6.14
C MET A 391 -6.34 8.28 7.67
N ALA A 392 -5.15 8.43 8.25
CA ALA A 392 -4.95 8.39 9.69
C ALA A 392 -5.55 9.62 10.39
N ALA A 393 -5.44 10.82 9.78
CA ALA A 393 -6.04 12.04 10.30
C ALA A 393 -7.56 11.96 10.32
N ALA A 394 -8.17 11.54 9.23
CA ALA A 394 -9.61 11.34 9.12
C ALA A 394 -10.12 10.28 10.13
N GLY A 395 -9.47 9.12 10.14
CA GLY A 395 -9.82 8.03 11.05
C GLY A 395 -9.73 8.43 12.53
N LEU A 396 -8.67 9.14 12.91
CA LEU A 396 -8.51 9.65 14.27
C LEU A 396 -9.59 10.67 14.62
N THR A 397 -9.89 11.60 13.71
CA THR A 397 -10.94 12.62 13.91
C THR A 397 -12.30 11.97 14.14
N ALA A 398 -12.66 10.97 13.32
CA ALA A 398 -13.90 10.21 13.48
C ALA A 398 -13.95 9.44 14.81
N ALA A 399 -12.87 8.74 15.18
CA ALA A 399 -12.79 7.97 16.42
C ALA A 399 -12.84 8.87 17.68
N MET A 400 -12.42 10.12 17.56
CA MET A 400 -12.52 11.13 18.62
C MET A 400 -13.87 11.87 18.64
N GLY A 401 -14.82 11.49 17.79
CA GLY A 401 -16.18 12.04 17.79
C GLY A 401 -16.36 13.30 16.94
N GLY A 402 -15.45 13.56 16.01
CA GLY A 402 -15.59 14.66 15.06
C GLY A 402 -16.74 14.46 14.09
N THR A 403 -17.32 15.56 13.57
CA THR A 403 -18.36 15.54 12.53
C THR A 403 -17.77 15.05 11.20
N ASN A 404 -18.64 14.66 10.26
CA ASN A 404 -18.19 14.22 8.93
C ASN A 404 -17.41 15.32 8.19
N GLU A 405 -17.79 16.58 8.37
CA GLU A 405 -17.11 17.75 7.82
C GLU A 405 -15.71 17.95 8.45
N GLN A 406 -15.59 17.77 9.78
CA GLN A 406 -14.30 17.79 10.46
C GLN A 406 -13.40 16.63 10.01
N VAL A 407 -13.97 15.45 9.74
CA VAL A 407 -13.24 14.29 9.21
C VAL A 407 -12.69 14.59 7.81
N ALA A 408 -13.49 15.17 6.92
CA ALA A 408 -13.05 15.57 5.59
C ALA A 408 -11.98 16.66 5.64
N ASN A 409 -12.13 17.64 6.52
CA ASN A 409 -11.14 18.70 6.73
C ASN A 409 -9.81 18.17 7.29
N ALA A 410 -9.84 17.21 8.23
CA ALA A 410 -8.62 16.59 8.73
C ALA A 410 -7.86 15.83 7.62
N ALA A 411 -8.58 15.13 6.76
CA ALA A 411 -8.01 14.41 5.61
C ALA A 411 -7.36 15.38 4.61
N GLU A 412 -8.02 16.49 4.33
CA GLU A 412 -7.56 17.55 3.45
C GLU A 412 -6.28 18.18 4.00
N ILE A 413 -6.29 18.73 5.23
CA ILE A 413 -5.13 19.35 5.89
C ILE A 413 -3.93 18.39 5.87
N ALA A 414 -4.16 17.11 6.15
CA ALA A 414 -3.10 16.12 6.16
C ALA A 414 -2.47 15.92 4.78
N MET A 415 -3.26 15.91 3.70
CA MET A 415 -2.72 15.71 2.35
C MET A 415 -2.06 16.97 1.81
N GLU A 416 -2.66 18.16 1.98
CA GLU A 416 -2.08 19.39 1.44
C GLU A 416 -0.62 19.61 1.90
N HIS A 417 -0.30 19.20 3.14
CA HIS A 417 1.05 19.27 3.71
C HIS A 417 1.98 18.13 3.28
N ASN A 418 1.52 17.25 2.39
CA ASN A 418 2.31 16.17 1.80
C ASN A 418 2.39 16.26 0.26
N LEU A 419 1.77 17.27 -0.35
CA LEU A 419 1.87 17.49 -1.79
C LEU A 419 3.32 17.70 -2.23
N GLY A 420 3.68 17.12 -3.38
CA GLY A 420 5.02 17.21 -3.95
C GLY A 420 6.07 16.29 -3.33
N LEU A 421 5.74 15.42 -2.39
CA LEU A 421 6.70 14.46 -1.84
C LEU A 421 7.17 13.46 -2.93
N THR A 422 8.47 13.50 -3.19
CA THR A 422 9.17 12.58 -4.11
C THR A 422 9.25 11.16 -3.54
N CYS A 423 9.47 10.14 -4.38
CA CYS A 423 9.85 8.78 -3.96
C CYS A 423 11.24 8.47 -4.50
N ASP A 424 12.26 8.82 -3.72
CA ASP A 424 13.68 8.81 -4.05
C ASP A 424 14.53 8.14 -2.95
N PRO A 425 14.21 6.89 -2.55
CA PRO A 425 14.87 6.23 -1.43
C PRO A 425 16.35 5.96 -1.72
N VAL A 426 17.20 6.24 -0.72
CA VAL A 426 18.65 6.03 -0.81
C VAL A 426 18.95 4.56 -1.06
N CYS A 427 19.77 4.25 -2.06
CA CYS A 427 20.09 2.90 -2.55
C CYS A 427 18.85 2.06 -2.92
N GLY A 428 17.69 2.67 -3.21
CA GLY A 428 16.44 1.97 -3.46
C GLY A 428 15.89 1.21 -2.24
N LEU A 429 16.36 1.51 -1.03
CA LEU A 429 15.95 0.83 0.21
C LEU A 429 14.80 1.58 0.89
N VAL A 430 13.74 0.89 1.30
CA VAL A 430 12.62 1.47 2.08
C VAL A 430 13.08 1.76 3.53
N GLN A 431 14.12 2.60 3.64
CA GLN A 431 14.77 2.96 4.90
C GLN A 431 14.90 4.48 5.04
N VAL A 432 15.74 5.11 4.20
CA VAL A 432 15.94 6.56 4.19
C VAL A 432 15.41 7.13 2.87
N PRO A 433 14.47 8.08 2.90
CA PRO A 433 13.85 8.75 4.04
C PRO A 433 12.56 8.10 4.54
N CYS A 434 12.21 6.89 4.09
CA CYS A 434 10.90 6.29 4.30
C CYS A 434 10.52 6.15 5.78
N ILE A 435 11.46 5.73 6.64
CA ILE A 435 11.21 5.53 8.07
C ILE A 435 10.89 6.87 8.75
N GLU A 436 11.68 7.91 8.48
CA GLU A 436 11.45 9.26 9.01
C GLU A 436 10.15 9.88 8.47
N ARG A 437 9.84 9.68 7.18
CA ARG A 437 8.60 10.17 6.57
C ARG A 437 7.36 9.55 7.22
N ASN A 438 7.42 8.27 7.60
CA ASN A 438 6.32 7.62 8.35
C ASN A 438 6.12 8.28 9.72
N ALA A 439 7.21 8.54 10.46
CA ALA A 439 7.14 9.18 11.77
C ALA A 439 6.57 10.61 11.68
N ILE A 440 7.11 11.42 10.78
CA ILE A 440 6.60 12.78 10.53
C ILE A 440 5.15 12.74 10.02
N GLY A 441 4.80 11.80 9.14
CA GLY A 441 3.44 11.60 8.64
C GLY A 441 2.45 11.28 9.76
N ALA A 442 2.83 10.42 10.71
CA ALA A 442 1.99 10.09 11.87
C ALA A 442 1.77 11.31 12.79
N VAL A 443 2.80 12.11 13.03
CA VAL A 443 2.69 13.35 13.81
C VAL A 443 1.82 14.38 13.08
N LYS A 444 2.02 14.56 11.76
CA LYS A 444 1.16 15.43 10.93
C LYS A 444 -0.31 14.99 11.00
N ALA A 445 -0.60 13.67 10.93
CA ALA A 445 -1.95 13.14 11.01
C ALA A 445 -2.63 13.49 12.34
N VAL A 446 -1.92 13.32 13.45
CA VAL A 446 -2.43 13.72 14.78
C VAL A 446 -2.66 15.23 14.86
N ASN A 447 -1.74 16.02 14.31
CA ASN A 447 -1.88 17.48 14.31
C ASN A 447 -3.06 17.93 13.44
N ALA A 448 -3.23 17.37 12.23
CA ALA A 448 -4.36 17.68 11.34
C ALA A 448 -5.71 17.32 12.00
N ALA A 449 -5.81 16.15 12.63
CA ALA A 449 -6.99 15.75 13.39
C ALA A 449 -7.31 16.75 14.52
N ARG A 450 -6.29 17.20 15.25
CA ARG A 450 -6.47 18.18 16.34
C ARG A 450 -6.90 19.57 15.83
N LEU A 451 -6.37 20.01 14.68
CA LEU A 451 -6.79 21.24 14.03
C LEU A 451 -8.26 21.16 13.62
N ALA A 452 -8.65 20.12 12.90
CA ALA A 452 -10.02 19.94 12.43
C ALA A 452 -11.03 19.83 13.58
N LEU A 453 -10.71 19.10 14.65
CA LEU A 453 -11.57 18.98 15.85
C LEU A 453 -11.75 20.28 16.62
N ARG A 454 -10.87 21.27 16.44
CA ARG A 454 -11.01 22.61 17.04
C ARG A 454 -11.81 23.59 16.17
N GLY A 455 -11.94 23.27 14.88
CA GLY A 455 -12.79 24.01 13.94
C GLY A 455 -14.23 23.53 13.97
N ASP A 456 -15.06 24.16 13.17
CA ASP A 456 -16.48 23.82 12.97
C ASP A 456 -16.73 22.87 11.77
N GLY A 457 -15.65 22.43 11.10
CA GLY A 457 -15.69 21.62 9.87
C GLY A 457 -15.72 22.46 8.59
N THR A 458 -15.83 23.79 8.67
CA THR A 458 -15.75 24.66 7.51
C THR A 458 -14.31 24.77 7.02
N HIS A 459 -14.07 24.56 5.72
CA HIS A 459 -12.75 24.71 5.10
C HIS A 459 -12.88 25.23 3.67
N PHE A 460 -11.87 25.95 3.21
CA PHE A 460 -11.89 26.61 1.89
C PHE A 460 -11.56 25.62 0.76
N VAL A 461 -10.57 24.78 0.97
CA VAL A 461 -10.13 23.76 0.00
C VAL A 461 -10.83 22.45 0.32
N SER A 462 -11.51 21.85 -0.66
CA SER A 462 -12.14 20.55 -0.47
C SER A 462 -11.13 19.40 -0.55
N LEU A 463 -11.43 18.27 0.09
CA LEU A 463 -10.60 17.07 -0.05
C LEU A 463 -10.52 16.61 -1.52
N ASP A 464 -11.60 16.74 -2.28
CA ASP A 464 -11.60 16.40 -3.72
C ASP A 464 -10.63 17.29 -4.51
N SER A 465 -10.53 18.59 -4.19
CA SER A 465 -9.57 19.51 -4.80
C SER A 465 -8.13 19.14 -4.47
N VAL A 466 -7.85 18.72 -3.23
CA VAL A 466 -6.50 18.27 -2.83
C VAL A 466 -6.13 16.96 -3.51
N ILE A 467 -7.08 16.02 -3.67
CA ILE A 467 -6.86 14.77 -4.41
C ILE A 467 -6.52 15.07 -5.88
N ALA A 468 -7.27 15.98 -6.52
CA ALA A 468 -6.97 16.42 -7.88
C ALA A 468 -5.57 17.04 -8.00
N THR A 469 -5.21 17.95 -7.07
CA THR A 469 -3.88 18.57 -7.01
C THR A 469 -2.78 17.51 -6.80
N MET A 470 -3.00 16.50 -5.95
CA MET A 470 -2.07 15.40 -5.78
C MET A 470 -1.83 14.63 -7.08
N ASN A 471 -2.89 14.38 -7.85
CA ASN A 471 -2.79 13.72 -9.16
C ASN A 471 -1.99 14.56 -10.16
N GLU A 472 -2.25 15.88 -10.22
CA GLU A 472 -1.51 16.81 -11.08
C GLU A 472 -0.03 16.91 -10.71
N THR A 473 0.28 17.12 -9.44
CA THR A 473 1.67 17.19 -8.95
C THR A 473 2.40 15.87 -9.15
N GLY A 474 1.71 14.72 -8.98
CA GLY A 474 2.28 13.40 -9.26
C GLY A 474 2.68 13.23 -10.71
N ARG A 475 1.86 13.72 -11.65
CA ARG A 475 2.19 13.70 -13.09
C ARG A 475 3.33 14.65 -13.43
N ALA A 476 3.43 15.78 -12.75
CA ALA A 476 4.49 16.77 -12.96
C ALA A 476 5.85 16.31 -12.39
N LEU A 477 5.88 15.34 -11.46
CA LEU A 477 7.14 14.77 -10.97
C LEU A 477 7.88 14.08 -12.11
N ALA A 478 9.15 14.44 -12.31
CA ALA A 478 10.02 13.72 -13.25
C ALA A 478 10.20 12.26 -12.84
N ALA A 479 10.40 11.36 -13.81
CA ALA A 479 10.54 9.92 -13.60
C ALA A 479 11.60 9.54 -12.55
N GLY A 480 12.70 10.31 -12.46
CA GLY A 480 13.75 10.10 -11.45
C GLY A 480 13.28 10.23 -10.01
N TYR A 481 12.13 10.90 -9.75
CA TYR A 481 11.55 11.10 -8.42
C TYR A 481 10.38 10.14 -8.12
N ARG A 482 10.16 9.13 -8.96
CA ARG A 482 9.05 8.17 -8.85
C ARG A 482 9.55 6.74 -8.70
N GLU A 483 10.12 6.43 -7.52
CA GLU A 483 10.58 5.07 -7.12
C GLU A 483 11.60 4.43 -8.08
N THR A 484 12.48 5.25 -8.68
CA THR A 484 13.56 4.78 -9.58
C THR A 484 14.94 4.84 -8.96
N ALA A 485 15.11 5.57 -7.86
CA ALA A 485 16.40 5.87 -7.23
C ALA A 485 17.42 6.53 -8.20
N LEU A 486 16.93 7.24 -9.24
CA LEU A 486 17.80 7.89 -10.25
C LEU A 486 17.99 9.40 -10.02
N ALA A 487 17.34 9.97 -8.99
CA ALA A 487 17.42 11.41 -8.65
C ALA A 487 17.20 11.64 -7.16
N GLY A 488 17.25 12.90 -6.74
CA GLY A 488 16.94 13.35 -5.38
C GLY A 488 17.89 12.81 -4.34
N LEU A 489 17.34 12.32 -3.22
CA LEU A 489 18.14 11.79 -2.11
C LEU A 489 18.95 10.57 -2.50
N ALA A 490 18.44 9.76 -3.42
CA ALA A 490 19.15 8.56 -3.89
C ALA A 490 20.50 8.88 -4.56
N THR A 491 20.61 10.03 -5.25
CA THR A 491 21.83 10.43 -5.95
C THR A 491 22.68 11.44 -5.18
N ASN A 492 22.06 12.20 -4.25
CA ASN A 492 22.77 13.22 -3.46
C ASN A 492 23.30 12.70 -2.11
N ALA A 493 22.90 11.50 -1.68
CA ALA A 493 23.51 10.85 -0.53
C ALA A 493 24.87 10.26 -0.93
N LEU A 494 25.92 10.59 -0.15
CA LEU A 494 27.32 10.33 -0.48
C LEU A 494 27.79 8.86 -0.41
N THR A 495 26.89 7.90 -0.14
CA THR A 495 27.29 6.52 0.17
C THR A 495 26.25 5.49 -0.28
N CYS A 496 26.32 5.12 -1.52
CA CYS A 496 25.77 3.82 -1.95
C CYS A 496 26.86 2.99 -2.57
#